data_6d1f8150c7474d0337a26285cb0d14f8
#
_entry.id   6d1f8150c7474d0337a26285cb0d14f8
#
_cell.length_a   1.000
_cell.length_b   1.000
_cell.length_c   1.000
_cell.angle_alpha   90.00
_cell.angle_beta   90.00
_cell.angle_gamma   90.00
#
_symmetry.space_group_name_H-M   'P 1'
#
loop_
_entity.id
_entity.type
_entity.pdbx_description
1 polymer ?
#
loop_
_entity_poly.entity_id
_entity_poly.type
_entity_poly.pdbx_seq_one_letter_code
_entity_poly.pdbx_strand_id
1 'polypeptide(L)'
;MKQKLTDLYAKNGTKKVLASLLSILAGLLLGSIVVIIVGLAEQKITTAGMWEGVRLIFAGILSTGRDAAGALTWGFNAQNVGNMLFRAMPLIMTGLSVAVAFKTGLFNIGAPGQYLMGTLVSLSVALGIPSESVPVGIIWLLAFLGGMLAGALWGAIPGLLKALLNINEVLACIMTNWIAANLVTWMFDISSFKNVTEGTKSGYIYKTTFNGVATPKLGLDQLFPGSQVNAGILVAIILAIVVYIIMEKTVFGYELKACGANRHAARYAGIPDKRNIVLSMAIAGALAGAGAALYWLSGNTEFYWNTYQALPGVGFNGIPVALLAVNNPIAVIFTGIFMAMLDIVGLQLTNLTAYNEYITDVIISVIVYLSAFSLLIQMMLTGRKKKLVVEANKTTTADIPAEAETPPLDVPPEDIPDIPMEEAPQVPEQPEEGGEQA
;
A
#
# COMPACT_ATOMS: atom_id res chain seq x y z
N MET A 1 35.45 6.38 11.77
CA MET A 1 34.00 6.54 11.93
C MET A 1 33.37 7.33 10.78
N LYS A 2 33.91 8.52 10.38
CA LYS A 2 33.43 9.31 9.22
C LYS A 2 33.41 8.53 7.90
N GLN A 3 34.44 7.73 7.60
CA GLN A 3 34.53 6.95 6.36
C GLN A 3 33.47 5.83 6.27
N LYS A 4 33.22 5.09 7.37
CA LYS A 4 32.11 4.10 7.42
C LYS A 4 30.72 4.73 7.26
N LEU A 5 30.52 5.92 7.78
CA LEU A 5 29.28 6.68 7.58
C LEU A 5 29.13 7.12 6.11
N THR A 6 30.21 7.56 5.48
CA THR A 6 30.20 7.96 4.05
C THR A 6 29.92 6.76 3.13
N ASP A 7 30.48 5.58 3.44
CA ASP A 7 30.26 4.35 2.70
C ASP A 7 28.83 3.79 2.90
N LEU A 8 28.29 3.93 4.12
CA LEU A 8 26.88 3.59 4.40
C LEU A 8 25.93 4.53 3.62
N TYR A 9 26.26 5.83 3.57
CA TYR A 9 25.51 6.84 2.82
C TYR A 9 25.60 6.63 1.30
N ALA A 10 26.65 5.94 0.82
CA ALA A 10 26.85 5.64 -0.58
C ALA A 10 25.91 4.56 -1.13
N LYS A 11 25.38 3.67 -0.27
CA LYS A 11 24.48 2.57 -0.68
C LYS A 11 23.11 3.11 -1.07
N ASN A 12 22.60 2.70 -2.23
CA ASN A 12 21.28 3.11 -2.73
C ASN A 12 20.12 2.78 -1.77
N GLY A 13 20.25 1.70 -0.97
CA GLY A 13 19.28 1.33 0.07
C GLY A 13 19.18 2.37 1.20
N THR A 14 20.33 2.87 1.69
CA THR A 14 20.38 3.87 2.78
C THR A 14 19.73 5.19 2.36
N LYS A 15 19.90 5.59 1.10
CA LYS A 15 19.27 6.81 0.56
C LYS A 15 17.76 6.69 0.46
N LYS A 16 17.23 5.51 0.12
CA LYS A 16 15.79 5.26 0.09
C LYS A 16 15.19 5.38 1.49
N VAL A 17 15.82 4.74 2.47
CA VAL A 17 15.39 4.82 3.88
C VAL A 17 15.45 6.27 4.39
N LEU A 18 16.53 6.98 4.10
CA LEU A 18 16.68 8.38 4.53
C LEU A 18 15.63 9.28 3.87
N ALA A 19 15.35 9.09 2.57
CA ALA A 19 14.31 9.85 1.88
C ALA A 19 12.93 9.61 2.49
N SER A 20 12.59 8.35 2.83
CA SER A 20 11.34 8.02 3.52
C SER A 20 11.27 8.66 4.90
N LEU A 21 12.34 8.59 5.70
CA LEU A 21 12.38 9.23 7.02
C LEU A 21 12.25 10.76 6.95
N LEU A 22 12.91 11.39 5.98
CA LEU A 22 12.78 12.85 5.76
C LEU A 22 11.37 13.24 5.33
N SER A 23 10.72 12.44 4.49
CA SER A 23 9.33 12.67 4.09
C SER A 23 8.37 12.51 5.26
N ILE A 24 8.57 11.50 6.11
CA ILE A 24 7.80 11.31 7.35
C ILE A 24 7.97 12.52 8.26
N LEU A 25 9.21 12.95 8.50
CA LEU A 25 9.48 14.10 9.35
C LEU A 25 8.85 15.39 8.78
N ALA A 26 8.97 15.64 7.48
CA ALA A 26 8.33 16.77 6.83
C ALA A 26 6.80 16.70 6.97
N GLY A 27 6.21 15.52 6.84
CA GLY A 27 4.79 15.28 7.07
C GLY A 27 4.35 15.61 8.49
N LEU A 28 5.07 15.12 9.49
CA LEU A 28 4.79 15.40 10.90
C LEU A 28 4.92 16.90 11.23
N LEU A 29 5.91 17.59 10.68
CA LEU A 29 6.09 19.02 10.85
C LEU A 29 4.94 19.82 10.23
N LEU A 30 4.51 19.47 9.01
CA LEU A 30 3.38 20.14 8.38
C LEU A 30 2.05 19.77 9.04
N GLY A 31 1.88 18.54 9.49
CA GLY A 31 0.75 18.14 10.33
C GLY A 31 0.68 18.99 11.61
N SER A 32 1.83 19.27 12.23
CA SER A 32 1.91 20.17 13.39
C SER A 32 1.52 21.62 13.06
N ILE A 33 1.89 22.12 11.88
CA ILE A 33 1.46 23.43 11.39
C ILE A 33 -0.05 23.45 11.19
N VAL A 34 -0.64 22.40 10.63
CA VAL A 34 -2.10 22.28 10.49
C VAL A 34 -2.80 22.35 11.85
N VAL A 35 -2.29 21.61 12.86
CA VAL A 35 -2.82 21.66 14.23
C VAL A 35 -2.79 23.09 14.78
N ILE A 36 -1.69 23.81 14.58
CA ILE A 36 -1.57 25.19 15.04
C ILE A 36 -2.56 26.11 14.30
N ILE A 37 -2.65 26.02 12.97
CA ILE A 37 -3.56 26.84 12.16
C ILE A 37 -5.01 26.60 12.58
N VAL A 38 -5.43 25.36 12.73
CA VAL A 38 -6.78 25.02 13.16
C VAL A 38 -7.02 25.47 14.61
N GLY A 39 -6.03 25.29 15.49
CA GLY A 39 -6.11 25.76 16.87
C GLY A 39 -6.27 27.27 16.99
N LEU A 40 -5.68 28.06 16.07
CA LEU A 40 -5.87 29.51 16.00
C LEU A 40 -7.23 29.90 15.44
N ALA A 41 -7.82 29.08 14.56
CA ALA A 41 -9.13 29.32 13.98
C ALA A 41 -10.29 28.95 14.93
N GLU A 42 -10.10 27.94 15.78
CA GLU A 42 -11.08 27.43 16.74
C GLU A 42 -10.98 28.14 18.08
N GLN A 43 -11.98 28.96 18.42
CA GLN A 43 -12.01 29.72 19.68
C GLN A 43 -11.98 28.84 20.95
N LYS A 44 -12.34 27.56 20.84
CA LYS A 44 -12.35 26.60 21.95
C LYS A 44 -10.98 26.05 22.30
N ILE A 45 -9.98 26.22 21.42
CA ILE A 45 -8.65 25.64 21.61
C ILE A 45 -7.71 26.71 22.18
N THR A 46 -7.21 26.46 23.37
CA THR A 46 -6.24 27.35 24.01
C THR A 46 -4.83 27.17 23.42
N THR A 47 -3.95 28.15 23.64
CA THR A 47 -2.53 28.04 23.23
C THR A 47 -1.84 26.82 23.86
N ALA A 48 -2.19 26.47 25.10
CA ALA A 48 -1.73 25.26 25.75
C ALA A 48 -2.25 23.99 25.03
N GLY A 49 -3.53 23.98 24.64
CA GLY A 49 -4.13 22.89 23.90
C GLY A 49 -3.52 22.70 22.49
N MET A 50 -3.11 23.78 21.82
CA MET A 50 -2.38 23.68 20.54
C MET A 50 -1.02 22.99 20.75
N TRP A 51 -0.29 23.36 21.82
CA TRP A 51 1.00 22.75 22.12
C TRP A 51 0.86 21.28 22.53
N GLU A 52 -0.20 20.94 23.27
CA GLU A 52 -0.54 19.55 23.57
C GLU A 52 -0.84 18.75 22.29
N GLY A 53 -1.59 19.33 21.35
CA GLY A 53 -1.86 18.72 20.04
C GLY A 53 -0.58 18.44 19.27
N VAL A 54 0.35 19.38 19.21
CA VAL A 54 1.66 19.18 18.57
C VAL A 54 2.44 18.05 19.26
N ARG A 55 2.49 18.03 20.59
CA ARG A 55 3.15 16.94 21.33
C ARG A 55 2.52 15.56 21.02
N LEU A 56 1.20 15.50 20.93
CA LEU A 56 0.49 14.27 20.60
C LEU A 56 0.82 13.77 19.20
N ILE A 57 1.03 14.62 18.19
CA ILE A 57 1.44 14.20 16.85
C ILE A 57 2.77 13.42 16.91
N PHE A 58 3.73 13.85 17.72
CA PHE A 58 5.03 13.19 17.80
C PHE A 58 5.08 12.02 18.78
N ALA A 59 4.32 12.07 19.85
CA ALA A 59 4.46 11.15 20.97
C ALA A 59 3.11 10.56 21.46
N GLY A 60 2.01 10.76 20.75
CA GLY A 60 0.67 10.34 21.19
C GLY A 60 0.52 8.83 21.43
N ILE A 61 1.35 8.01 20.78
CA ILE A 61 1.43 6.57 21.05
C ILE A 61 1.85 6.26 22.51
N LEU A 62 2.62 7.16 23.12
CA LEU A 62 3.11 7.05 24.48
C LEU A 62 2.21 7.81 25.49
N SER A 63 1.09 8.40 25.04
CA SER A 63 0.15 9.05 25.93
C SER A 63 -0.58 8.03 26.80
N THR A 64 -0.57 8.25 28.11
CA THR A 64 -1.27 7.41 29.11
C THR A 64 -2.56 8.06 29.63
N GLY A 65 -2.93 9.22 29.08
CA GLY A 65 -4.13 9.96 29.47
C GLY A 65 -3.84 11.30 30.11
N ARG A 66 -4.70 11.73 31.04
CA ARG A 66 -4.54 12.96 31.84
C ARG A 66 -4.47 12.62 33.32
N ASP A 67 -3.67 13.37 34.07
CA ASP A 67 -3.64 13.30 35.52
C ASP A 67 -4.83 14.04 36.16
N ALA A 68 -4.90 14.02 37.49
CA ALA A 68 -5.93 14.70 38.25
C ALA A 68 -5.90 16.25 38.10
N ALA A 69 -4.77 16.82 37.70
CA ALA A 69 -4.61 18.24 37.39
C ALA A 69 -4.97 18.58 35.93
N GLY A 70 -5.33 17.58 35.12
CA GLY A 70 -5.69 17.72 33.71
C GLY A 70 -4.49 17.79 32.77
N ALA A 71 -3.25 17.59 33.22
CA ALA A 71 -2.06 17.57 32.40
C ALA A 71 -1.89 16.20 31.69
N LEU A 72 -1.36 16.21 30.45
CA LEU A 72 -1.06 14.99 29.72
C LEU A 72 0.05 14.18 30.40
N THR A 73 -0.22 12.91 30.61
CA THR A 73 0.74 11.96 31.17
C THR A 73 1.36 11.10 30.07
N TRP A 74 2.62 10.76 30.25
CA TRP A 74 3.44 10.08 29.25
C TRP A 74 4.10 8.84 29.85
N GLY A 75 4.09 7.75 29.11
CA GLY A 75 4.69 6.48 29.50
C GLY A 75 4.48 5.41 28.44
N PHE A 76 4.95 4.22 28.69
CA PHE A 76 4.66 3.09 27.82
C PHE A 76 3.17 2.71 27.94
N ASN A 77 2.42 2.92 26.84
CA ASN A 77 1.01 2.56 26.78
C ASN A 77 0.85 1.27 25.97
N ALA A 78 0.77 0.15 26.70
CA ALA A 78 0.64 -1.17 26.10
C ALA A 78 -0.63 -1.29 25.22
N GLN A 79 -1.74 -0.67 25.64
CA GLN A 79 -2.99 -0.68 24.89
C GLN A 79 -2.85 0.06 23.55
N ASN A 80 -2.25 1.25 23.54
CA ASN A 80 -2.02 2.01 22.31
C ASN A 80 -1.10 1.26 21.35
N VAL A 81 0.01 0.71 21.86
CA VAL A 81 0.96 -0.07 21.06
C VAL A 81 0.31 -1.33 20.48
N GLY A 82 -0.45 -2.06 21.30
CA GLY A 82 -1.17 -3.24 20.81
C GLY A 82 -2.25 -2.90 19.78
N ASN A 83 -3.00 -1.82 19.98
CA ASN A 83 -4.00 -1.35 19.01
C ASN A 83 -3.34 -0.85 17.71
N MET A 84 -2.16 -0.23 17.79
CA MET A 84 -1.35 0.12 16.63
C MET A 84 -0.99 -1.13 15.81
N LEU A 85 -0.50 -2.19 16.47
CA LEU A 85 -0.17 -3.44 15.80
C LEU A 85 -1.40 -4.11 15.17
N PHE A 86 -2.56 -4.03 15.83
CA PHE A 86 -3.82 -4.52 15.28
C PHE A 86 -4.22 -3.77 14.00
N ARG A 87 -4.17 -2.44 14.02
CA ARG A 87 -4.49 -1.59 12.86
C ARG A 87 -3.46 -1.69 11.75
N ALA A 88 -2.21 -2.03 12.08
CA ALA A 88 -1.15 -2.22 11.09
C ALA A 88 -1.39 -3.43 10.17
N MET A 89 -2.07 -4.49 10.63
CA MET A 89 -2.28 -5.71 9.84
C MET A 89 -2.92 -5.43 8.47
N PRO A 90 -4.12 -4.84 8.39
CA PRO A 90 -4.75 -4.58 7.10
C PRO A 90 -3.98 -3.53 6.27
N LEU A 91 -3.32 -2.56 6.90
CA LEU A 91 -2.50 -1.56 6.22
C LEU A 91 -1.23 -2.16 5.57
N ILE A 92 -0.57 -3.09 6.24
CA ILE A 92 0.55 -3.85 5.68
C ILE A 92 0.07 -4.65 4.47
N MET A 93 -1.06 -5.34 4.58
CA MET A 93 -1.58 -6.21 3.53
C MET A 93 -2.04 -5.42 2.30
N THR A 94 -2.77 -4.32 2.48
CA THR A 94 -3.17 -3.43 1.38
C THR A 94 -1.96 -2.69 0.78
N GLY A 95 -0.97 -2.32 1.61
CA GLY A 95 0.30 -1.78 1.16
C GLY A 95 1.09 -2.75 0.29
N LEU A 96 1.16 -4.03 0.67
CA LEU A 96 1.77 -5.08 -0.15
C LEU A 96 1.01 -5.29 -1.46
N SER A 97 -0.32 -5.28 -1.42
CA SER A 97 -1.19 -5.35 -2.59
C SER A 97 -0.81 -4.29 -3.62
N VAL A 98 -0.75 -3.04 -3.20
CA VAL A 98 -0.38 -1.92 -4.07
C VAL A 98 1.08 -2.00 -4.51
N ALA A 99 2.01 -2.36 -3.62
CA ALA A 99 3.44 -2.46 -3.92
C ALA A 99 3.75 -3.51 -5.00
N VAL A 100 3.07 -4.66 -4.98
CA VAL A 100 3.22 -5.71 -6.01
C VAL A 100 2.74 -5.19 -7.37
N ALA A 101 1.57 -4.56 -7.42
CA ALA A 101 1.04 -3.99 -8.65
C ALA A 101 1.98 -2.91 -9.23
N PHE A 102 2.46 -1.97 -8.40
CA PHE A 102 3.40 -0.94 -8.83
C PHE A 102 4.72 -1.49 -9.40
N LYS A 103 5.26 -2.55 -8.79
CA LYS A 103 6.47 -3.20 -9.33
C LYS A 103 6.26 -3.85 -10.70
N THR A 104 5.02 -4.13 -11.06
CA THR A 104 4.62 -4.69 -12.36
C THR A 104 4.19 -3.60 -13.35
N GLY A 105 4.33 -2.33 -12.98
CA GLY A 105 3.92 -1.19 -13.81
C GLY A 105 2.40 -0.99 -13.86
N LEU A 106 1.65 -1.53 -12.89
CA LEU A 106 0.20 -1.41 -12.77
C LEU A 106 -0.16 -0.59 -11.53
N PHE A 107 -1.30 0.08 -11.56
CA PHE A 107 -1.82 0.81 -10.42
C PHE A 107 -3.07 0.14 -9.86
N ASN A 108 -2.93 -0.55 -8.72
CA ASN A 108 -4.06 -1.21 -8.06
C ASN A 108 -4.83 -0.25 -7.14
N ILE A 109 -5.67 0.61 -7.71
CA ILE A 109 -6.67 1.38 -6.97
C ILE A 109 -7.91 0.54 -6.63
N GLY A 110 -7.94 -0.73 -7.06
CA GLY A 110 -9.01 -1.70 -6.80
C GLY A 110 -8.95 -2.37 -5.43
N ALA A 111 -7.92 -2.08 -4.63
CA ALA A 111 -7.74 -2.69 -3.32
C ALA A 111 -8.96 -2.58 -2.39
N PRO A 112 -9.74 -1.47 -2.34
CA PRO A 112 -10.97 -1.42 -1.54
C PRO A 112 -12.03 -2.45 -1.93
N GLY A 113 -12.28 -2.65 -3.23
CA GLY A 113 -13.23 -3.66 -3.72
C GLY A 113 -12.74 -5.09 -3.48
N GLN A 114 -11.45 -5.34 -3.69
CA GLN A 114 -10.80 -6.62 -3.39
C GLN A 114 -10.87 -6.94 -1.88
N TYR A 115 -10.69 -5.93 -1.03
CA TYR A 115 -10.85 -6.02 0.41
C TYR A 115 -12.30 -6.37 0.79
N LEU A 116 -13.29 -5.70 0.18
CA LEU A 116 -14.72 -5.99 0.42
C LEU A 116 -15.09 -7.43 0.03
N MET A 117 -14.61 -7.91 -1.11
CA MET A 117 -14.85 -9.31 -1.52
C MET A 117 -14.18 -10.30 -0.56
N GLY A 118 -12.97 -9.97 -0.07
CA GLY A 118 -12.31 -10.71 1.00
C GLY A 118 -13.14 -10.71 2.30
N THR A 119 -13.72 -9.57 2.67
CA THR A 119 -14.62 -9.45 3.83
C THR A 119 -15.85 -10.34 3.68
N LEU A 120 -16.52 -10.27 2.53
CA LEU A 120 -17.72 -11.07 2.26
C LEU A 120 -17.45 -12.55 2.45
N VAL A 121 -16.43 -13.09 1.78
CA VAL A 121 -16.19 -14.54 1.80
C VAL A 121 -15.63 -14.99 3.15
N SER A 122 -14.70 -14.24 3.75
CA SER A 122 -14.15 -14.61 5.07
C SER A 122 -15.22 -14.64 6.17
N LEU A 123 -16.10 -13.64 6.22
CA LEU A 123 -17.22 -13.63 7.19
C LEU A 123 -18.25 -14.71 6.89
N SER A 124 -18.62 -14.91 5.61
CA SER A 124 -19.58 -15.94 5.22
C SER A 124 -19.10 -17.35 5.57
N VAL A 125 -17.81 -17.65 5.37
CA VAL A 125 -17.22 -18.94 5.74
C VAL A 125 -17.15 -19.08 7.28
N ALA A 126 -16.69 -18.04 7.97
CA ALA A 126 -16.53 -18.08 9.43
C ALA A 126 -17.85 -18.22 10.18
N LEU A 127 -18.94 -17.64 9.67
CA LEU A 127 -20.25 -17.68 10.29
C LEU A 127 -21.14 -18.81 9.75
N GLY A 128 -20.88 -19.28 8.52
CA GLY A 128 -21.70 -20.28 7.85
C GLY A 128 -21.32 -21.73 8.15
N ILE A 129 -20.06 -22.02 8.52
CA ILE A 129 -19.63 -23.37 8.87
C ILE A 129 -19.88 -23.59 10.37
N PRO A 130 -20.70 -24.58 10.79
CA PRO A 130 -20.98 -24.83 12.20
C PRO A 130 -19.71 -25.25 12.95
N SER A 131 -19.38 -24.54 14.03
CA SER A 131 -18.22 -24.84 14.89
C SER A 131 -18.37 -26.13 15.70
N GLU A 132 -19.59 -26.65 15.80
CA GLU A 132 -19.87 -27.94 16.41
C GLU A 132 -19.38 -29.12 15.55
N SER A 133 -19.40 -28.95 14.23
CA SER A 133 -19.03 -29.99 13.25
C SER A 133 -17.59 -29.92 12.77
N VAL A 134 -16.98 -28.72 12.77
CA VAL A 134 -15.64 -28.48 12.25
C VAL A 134 -14.81 -27.73 13.28
N PRO A 135 -13.56 -28.15 13.57
CA PRO A 135 -12.69 -27.46 14.49
C PRO A 135 -12.50 -25.97 14.09
N VAL A 136 -12.61 -25.06 15.04
CA VAL A 136 -12.54 -23.60 14.85
C VAL A 136 -11.29 -23.15 14.09
N GLY A 137 -10.13 -23.78 14.35
CA GLY A 137 -8.91 -23.47 13.63
C GLY A 137 -8.97 -23.79 12.14
N ILE A 138 -9.70 -24.85 11.76
CA ILE A 138 -9.93 -25.21 10.34
C ILE A 138 -10.89 -24.19 9.71
N ILE A 139 -11.96 -23.81 10.41
CA ILE A 139 -12.89 -22.77 9.92
C ILE A 139 -12.15 -21.45 9.71
N TRP A 140 -11.31 -21.06 10.66
CA TRP A 140 -10.47 -19.87 10.54
C TRP A 140 -9.56 -19.91 9.30
N LEU A 141 -8.88 -21.06 9.09
CA LEU A 141 -7.99 -21.23 7.94
C LEU A 141 -8.76 -21.17 6.61
N LEU A 142 -9.91 -21.85 6.53
CA LEU A 142 -10.77 -21.82 5.35
C LEU A 142 -11.32 -20.41 5.09
N ALA A 143 -11.73 -19.70 6.13
CA ALA A 143 -12.19 -18.31 6.02
C ALA A 143 -11.08 -17.37 5.56
N PHE A 144 -9.85 -17.53 6.08
CA PHE A 144 -8.70 -16.75 5.68
C PHE A 144 -8.32 -17.00 4.22
N LEU A 145 -8.16 -18.27 3.82
CA LEU A 145 -7.84 -18.65 2.44
C LEU A 145 -8.98 -18.29 1.48
N GLY A 146 -10.23 -18.44 1.90
CA GLY A 146 -11.41 -18.02 1.15
C GLY A 146 -11.42 -16.52 0.87
N GLY A 147 -11.10 -15.71 1.88
CA GLY A 147 -10.95 -14.26 1.72
C GLY A 147 -9.83 -13.88 0.77
N MET A 148 -8.67 -14.54 0.87
CA MET A 148 -7.56 -14.37 -0.09
C MET A 148 -7.98 -14.72 -1.52
N LEU A 149 -8.64 -15.85 -1.71
CA LEU A 149 -9.08 -16.32 -3.03
C LEU A 149 -10.12 -15.37 -3.64
N ALA A 150 -11.10 -14.92 -2.84
CA ALA A 150 -12.09 -13.96 -3.29
C ALA A 150 -11.46 -12.64 -3.75
N GLY A 151 -10.52 -12.11 -2.97
CA GLY A 151 -9.73 -10.95 -3.35
C GLY A 151 -8.92 -11.17 -4.62
N ALA A 152 -8.29 -12.36 -4.77
CA ALA A 152 -7.53 -12.74 -5.96
C ALA A 152 -8.39 -12.76 -7.22
N LEU A 153 -9.53 -13.45 -7.17
CA LEU A 153 -10.48 -13.54 -8.29
C LEU A 153 -11.01 -12.15 -8.67
N TRP A 154 -11.34 -11.33 -7.68
CA TRP A 154 -11.80 -9.96 -7.92
C TRP A 154 -10.70 -9.07 -8.52
N GLY A 155 -9.48 -9.19 -8.05
CA GLY A 155 -8.32 -8.48 -8.60
C GLY A 155 -7.93 -8.96 -10.00
N ALA A 156 -8.20 -10.22 -10.33
CA ALA A 156 -7.95 -10.75 -11.67
C ALA A 156 -8.84 -10.09 -12.74
N ILE A 157 -10.04 -9.60 -12.39
CA ILE A 157 -10.97 -8.96 -13.35
C ILE A 157 -10.33 -7.75 -14.05
N PRO A 158 -9.89 -6.68 -13.33
CA PRO A 158 -9.20 -5.57 -13.98
C PRO A 158 -7.89 -5.99 -14.65
N GLY A 159 -7.20 -7.01 -14.12
CA GLY A 159 -6.02 -7.61 -14.75
C GLY A 159 -6.34 -8.22 -16.12
N LEU A 160 -7.42 -8.97 -16.25
CA LEU A 160 -7.90 -9.56 -17.51
C LEU A 160 -8.31 -8.47 -18.51
N LEU A 161 -9.08 -7.47 -18.06
CA LEU A 161 -9.50 -6.35 -18.92
C LEU A 161 -8.28 -5.60 -19.47
N LYS A 162 -7.23 -5.40 -18.66
CA LYS A 162 -5.97 -4.80 -19.10
C LYS A 162 -5.20 -5.68 -20.05
N ALA A 163 -5.06 -6.97 -19.74
CA ALA A 163 -4.22 -7.89 -20.52
C ALA A 163 -4.81 -8.26 -21.89
N LEU A 164 -6.14 -8.42 -21.96
CA LEU A 164 -6.84 -8.89 -23.16
C LEU A 164 -7.40 -7.75 -24.01
N LEU A 165 -8.01 -6.77 -23.37
CA LEU A 165 -8.72 -5.67 -24.04
C LEU A 165 -7.97 -4.34 -23.98
N ASN A 166 -6.80 -4.30 -23.34
CA ASN A 166 -6.00 -3.10 -23.11
C ASN A 166 -6.77 -1.92 -22.45
N ILE A 167 -7.82 -2.24 -21.68
CA ILE A 167 -8.58 -1.24 -20.90
C ILE A 167 -7.67 -0.67 -19.80
N ASN A 168 -7.84 0.62 -19.50
CA ASN A 168 -7.10 1.26 -18.41
C ASN A 168 -7.44 0.58 -17.09
N GLU A 169 -6.42 0.06 -16.38
CA GLU A 169 -6.58 -0.67 -15.12
C GLU A 169 -7.17 0.18 -14.01
N VAL A 170 -6.88 1.50 -13.99
CA VAL A 170 -7.41 2.42 -12.99
C VAL A 170 -8.93 2.55 -13.13
N LEU A 171 -9.41 2.77 -14.37
CA LEU A 171 -10.84 2.85 -14.66
C LEU A 171 -11.55 1.53 -14.32
N ALA A 172 -10.99 0.40 -14.74
CA ALA A 172 -11.53 -0.92 -14.42
C ALA A 172 -11.61 -1.16 -12.91
N CYS A 173 -10.57 -0.79 -12.16
CA CYS A 173 -10.53 -0.89 -10.70
C CYS A 173 -11.59 -0.02 -10.02
N ILE A 174 -11.78 1.23 -10.45
CA ILE A 174 -12.80 2.11 -9.88
C ILE A 174 -14.20 1.52 -10.09
N MET A 175 -14.49 1.00 -11.27
CA MET A 175 -15.79 0.37 -11.55
C MET A 175 -16.00 -0.89 -10.71
N THR A 176 -14.99 -1.78 -10.64
CA THR A 176 -15.10 -2.99 -9.83
C THR A 176 -15.20 -2.71 -8.33
N ASN A 177 -14.64 -1.61 -7.81
CA ASN A 177 -14.82 -1.21 -6.41
C ASN A 177 -16.30 -0.98 -6.06
N TRP A 178 -17.02 -0.22 -6.89
CA TRP A 178 -18.44 0.07 -6.65
C TRP A 178 -19.34 -1.15 -6.90
N ILE A 179 -18.97 -2.01 -7.86
CA ILE A 179 -19.67 -3.28 -8.05
C ILE A 179 -19.48 -4.15 -6.79
N ALA A 180 -18.26 -4.25 -6.24
CA ALA A 180 -18.00 -4.99 -5.01
C ALA A 180 -18.81 -4.44 -3.83
N ALA A 181 -18.87 -3.11 -3.65
CA ALA A 181 -19.61 -2.49 -2.55
C ALA A 181 -21.11 -2.86 -2.61
N ASN A 182 -21.72 -2.73 -3.78
CA ASN A 182 -23.14 -3.08 -3.97
C ASN A 182 -23.37 -4.60 -3.83
N LEU A 183 -22.50 -5.42 -4.37
CA LEU A 183 -22.59 -6.89 -4.28
C LEU A 183 -22.50 -7.35 -2.83
N VAL A 184 -21.55 -6.83 -2.06
CA VAL A 184 -21.37 -7.17 -0.65
C VAL A 184 -22.58 -6.74 0.18
N THR A 185 -23.09 -5.53 -0.05
CA THR A 185 -24.31 -5.05 0.59
C THR A 185 -25.50 -5.98 0.29
N TRP A 186 -25.72 -6.31 -1.00
CA TRP A 186 -26.80 -7.19 -1.40
C TRP A 186 -26.67 -8.61 -0.81
N MET A 187 -25.48 -9.20 -0.84
CA MET A 187 -25.23 -10.55 -0.31
C MET A 187 -25.46 -10.62 1.21
N PHE A 188 -25.04 -9.61 1.96
CA PHE A 188 -25.28 -9.57 3.39
C PHE A 188 -26.75 -9.24 3.74
N ASP A 189 -27.43 -8.44 2.89
CA ASP A 189 -28.85 -8.17 3.09
C ASP A 189 -29.73 -9.42 3.01
N ILE A 190 -29.43 -10.34 2.10
CA ILE A 190 -30.15 -11.61 1.97
C ILE A 190 -29.65 -12.70 2.92
N SER A 191 -28.52 -12.46 3.64
CA SER A 191 -27.91 -13.47 4.51
C SER A 191 -28.61 -13.60 5.86
N SER A 192 -28.43 -14.76 6.51
CA SER A 192 -28.85 -15.01 7.91
C SER A 192 -27.83 -14.47 8.93
N PHE A 193 -26.75 -13.84 8.50
CA PHE A 193 -25.66 -13.38 9.38
C PHE A 193 -25.91 -12.01 10.00
N LYS A 194 -27.03 -11.36 9.66
CA LYS A 194 -27.42 -10.06 10.23
C LYS A 194 -27.63 -10.15 11.74
N ASN A 195 -27.12 -9.20 12.50
CA ASN A 195 -27.35 -9.12 13.92
C ASN A 195 -28.80 -8.64 14.19
N VAL A 196 -29.69 -9.59 14.38
CA VAL A 196 -31.12 -9.34 14.68
C VAL A 196 -31.42 -9.37 16.18
N THR A 197 -30.46 -9.80 17.01
CA THR A 197 -30.66 -9.96 18.45
C THR A 197 -30.53 -8.66 19.23
N GLU A 198 -29.72 -7.73 18.71
CA GLU A 198 -29.50 -6.42 19.30
C GLU A 198 -30.15 -5.34 18.43
N GLY A 199 -31.30 -4.81 18.84
CA GLY A 199 -32.08 -3.83 18.06
C GLY A 199 -31.33 -2.56 17.65
N THR A 200 -30.29 -2.19 18.41
CA THR A 200 -29.39 -1.05 18.10
C THR A 200 -28.36 -1.38 17.00
N LYS A 201 -28.23 -2.66 16.62
CA LYS A 201 -27.20 -3.14 15.66
C LYS A 201 -27.82 -3.74 14.38
N SER A 202 -29.03 -3.34 14.03
CA SER A 202 -29.75 -3.87 12.87
C SER A 202 -29.03 -3.70 11.51
N GLY A 203 -27.98 -2.92 11.43
CA GLY A 203 -27.14 -2.75 10.22
C GLY A 203 -25.83 -3.53 10.25
N TYR A 204 -25.60 -4.39 11.27
CA TYR A 204 -24.34 -5.09 11.46
C TYR A 204 -24.45 -6.58 11.20
N ILE A 205 -23.34 -7.20 10.78
CA ILE A 205 -23.15 -8.65 10.73
C ILE A 205 -22.61 -9.11 12.09
N TYR A 206 -23.01 -10.31 12.54
CA TYR A 206 -22.47 -10.89 13.75
C TYR A 206 -20.94 -10.93 13.74
N LYS A 207 -20.33 -10.74 14.91
CA LYS A 207 -18.89 -11.02 15.09
C LYS A 207 -18.62 -12.50 14.84
N THR A 208 -17.45 -12.81 14.32
CA THR A 208 -17.05 -14.21 14.10
C THR A 208 -16.98 -15.01 15.40
N THR A 209 -16.80 -14.33 16.54
CA THR A 209 -16.90 -14.93 17.88
C THR A 209 -18.30 -15.49 18.21
N PHE A 210 -19.34 -15.08 17.52
CA PHE A 210 -20.68 -15.69 17.63
C PHE A 210 -20.64 -17.19 17.29
N ASN A 211 -19.80 -17.58 16.34
CA ASN A 211 -19.52 -18.97 15.97
C ASN A 211 -18.20 -19.49 16.59
N GLY A 212 -17.67 -18.83 17.62
CA GLY A 212 -16.42 -19.20 18.28
C GLY A 212 -15.15 -18.97 17.45
N VAL A 213 -15.25 -18.42 16.25
CA VAL A 213 -14.11 -18.21 15.35
C VAL A 213 -13.44 -16.89 15.67
N ALA A 214 -12.17 -16.95 16.07
CA ALA A 214 -11.34 -15.77 16.28
C ALA A 214 -9.86 -16.07 15.98
N THR A 215 -9.13 -15.07 15.55
CA THR A 215 -7.68 -15.18 15.39
C THR A 215 -7.02 -15.38 16.76
N PRO A 216 -6.18 -16.42 16.94
CA PRO A 216 -5.52 -16.67 18.22
C PRO A 216 -4.67 -15.48 18.66
N LYS A 217 -4.61 -15.22 19.96
CA LYS A 217 -3.82 -14.11 20.52
C LYS A 217 -2.36 -14.47 20.78
N LEU A 218 -2.05 -15.76 20.96
CA LEU A 218 -0.69 -16.29 21.18
C LEU A 218 0.12 -15.56 22.29
N GLY A 219 -0.57 -15.13 23.36
CA GLY A 219 0.06 -14.42 24.48
C GLY A 219 0.33 -12.91 24.24
N LEU A 220 0.00 -12.38 23.05
CA LEU A 220 0.15 -10.96 22.77
C LEU A 220 -0.76 -10.08 23.64
N ASP A 221 -1.90 -10.60 24.08
CA ASP A 221 -2.80 -9.95 25.02
C ASP A 221 -2.21 -9.78 26.44
N GLN A 222 -1.26 -10.63 26.82
CA GLN A 222 -0.51 -10.50 28.07
C GLN A 222 0.59 -9.43 27.94
N LEU A 223 1.23 -9.33 26.76
CA LEU A 223 2.24 -8.31 26.47
C LEU A 223 1.63 -6.93 26.28
N PHE A 224 0.40 -6.87 25.72
CA PHE A 224 -0.33 -5.63 25.43
C PHE A 224 -1.74 -5.69 26.02
N PRO A 225 -1.88 -5.63 27.37
CA PRO A 225 -3.16 -5.76 28.04
C PRO A 225 -4.14 -4.66 27.61
N GLY A 226 -5.42 -5.04 27.48
CA GLY A 226 -6.51 -4.13 27.06
C GLY A 226 -6.54 -3.79 25.57
N SER A 227 -5.58 -4.32 24.76
CA SER A 227 -5.53 -4.08 23.32
C SER A 227 -6.26 -5.14 22.51
N GLN A 228 -6.50 -4.83 21.22
CA GLN A 228 -7.12 -5.71 20.25
C GLN A 228 -6.10 -6.60 19.50
N VAL A 229 -4.83 -6.54 19.85
CA VAL A 229 -3.76 -7.26 19.15
C VAL A 229 -3.99 -8.78 19.17
N ASN A 230 -3.65 -9.44 18.08
CA ASN A 230 -3.72 -10.88 17.91
C ASN A 230 -2.61 -11.37 16.97
N ALA A 231 -2.49 -12.68 16.77
CA ALA A 231 -1.46 -13.29 15.94
C ALA A 231 -1.53 -12.90 14.44
N GLY A 232 -2.58 -12.23 14.00
CA GLY A 232 -2.70 -11.76 12.63
C GLY A 232 -1.57 -10.83 12.20
N ILE A 233 -0.97 -10.08 13.13
CA ILE A 233 0.22 -9.27 12.82
C ILE A 233 1.41 -10.13 12.40
N LEU A 234 1.60 -11.29 13.02
CA LEU A 234 2.66 -12.24 12.65
C LEU A 234 2.39 -12.81 11.24
N VAL A 235 1.13 -13.13 10.93
CA VAL A 235 0.72 -13.58 9.59
C VAL A 235 1.01 -12.50 8.55
N ALA A 236 0.67 -11.24 8.83
CA ALA A 236 0.95 -10.12 7.92
C ALA A 236 2.47 -9.95 7.67
N ILE A 237 3.29 -10.06 8.72
CA ILE A 237 4.76 -9.99 8.60
C ILE A 237 5.30 -11.18 7.78
N ILE A 238 4.82 -12.40 8.05
CA ILE A 238 5.22 -13.60 7.29
C ILE A 238 4.87 -13.44 5.81
N LEU A 239 3.66 -12.97 5.50
CA LEU A 239 3.25 -12.72 4.12
C LEU A 239 4.09 -11.63 3.44
N ALA A 240 4.48 -10.59 4.17
CA ALA A 240 5.40 -9.57 3.63
C ALA A 240 6.78 -10.17 3.28
N ILE A 241 7.29 -11.07 4.12
CA ILE A 241 8.55 -11.80 3.85
C ILE A 241 8.38 -12.72 2.63
N VAL A 242 7.27 -13.45 2.54
CA VAL A 242 6.97 -14.32 1.39
C VAL A 242 6.89 -13.50 0.10
N VAL A 243 6.17 -12.38 0.11
CA VAL A 243 6.10 -11.46 -1.05
C VAL A 243 7.49 -10.92 -1.41
N TYR A 244 8.32 -10.57 -0.41
CA TYR A 244 9.69 -10.14 -0.67
C TYR A 244 10.51 -11.25 -1.36
N ILE A 245 10.42 -12.49 -0.89
CA ILE A 245 11.11 -13.64 -1.50
C ILE A 245 10.63 -13.84 -2.94
N ILE A 246 9.32 -13.85 -3.16
CA ILE A 246 8.74 -13.98 -4.51
C ILE A 246 9.26 -12.87 -5.43
N MET A 247 9.17 -11.62 -5.02
CA MET A 247 9.51 -10.47 -5.85
C MET A 247 11.01 -10.30 -6.10
N GLU A 248 11.87 -10.64 -5.12
CA GLU A 248 13.31 -10.33 -5.20
C GLU A 248 14.19 -11.56 -5.45
N LYS A 249 13.68 -12.79 -5.23
CA LYS A 249 14.48 -14.01 -5.26
C LYS A 249 14.02 -15.06 -6.25
N THR A 250 12.88 -14.83 -6.97
CA THR A 250 12.36 -15.81 -7.93
C THR A 250 12.39 -15.27 -9.38
N VAL A 251 12.39 -16.18 -10.35
CA VAL A 251 12.26 -15.87 -11.78
C VAL A 251 10.93 -15.15 -12.05
N PHE A 252 9.85 -15.60 -11.42
CA PHE A 252 8.54 -14.99 -11.56
C PHE A 252 8.55 -13.50 -11.12
N GLY A 253 9.16 -13.19 -9.96
CA GLY A 253 9.31 -11.79 -9.52
C GLY A 253 10.17 -10.96 -10.46
N TYR A 254 11.19 -11.57 -11.09
CA TYR A 254 11.97 -10.91 -12.13
C TYR A 254 11.11 -10.58 -13.35
N GLU A 255 10.32 -11.54 -13.86
CA GLU A 255 9.41 -11.34 -14.98
C GLU A 255 8.40 -10.22 -14.72
N LEU A 256 7.81 -10.17 -13.51
CA LEU A 256 6.90 -9.10 -13.10
C LEU A 256 7.58 -7.72 -13.18
N LYS A 257 8.80 -7.60 -12.65
CA LYS A 257 9.56 -6.35 -12.67
C LYS A 257 10.00 -5.96 -14.10
N ALA A 258 10.35 -6.93 -14.92
CA ALA A 258 10.70 -6.69 -16.32
C ALA A 258 9.50 -6.15 -17.12
N CYS A 259 8.31 -6.73 -16.92
CA CYS A 259 7.05 -6.21 -17.49
C CYS A 259 6.76 -4.77 -17.03
N GLY A 260 7.02 -4.45 -15.77
CA GLY A 260 6.84 -3.11 -15.22
C GLY A 260 7.84 -2.08 -15.73
N ALA A 261 9.07 -2.50 -16.02
CA ALA A 261 10.10 -1.62 -16.55
C ALA A 261 9.88 -1.26 -18.01
N ASN A 262 9.63 -2.27 -18.86
CA ASN A 262 9.28 -2.08 -20.27
C ASN A 262 8.55 -3.34 -20.79
N ARG A 263 7.23 -3.22 -20.97
CA ARG A 263 6.38 -4.30 -21.42
C ARG A 263 6.76 -4.85 -22.80
N HIS A 264 7.12 -3.98 -23.74
CA HIS A 264 7.51 -4.39 -25.09
C HIS A 264 8.84 -5.16 -25.07
N ALA A 265 9.85 -4.63 -24.38
CA ALA A 265 11.14 -5.31 -24.23
C ALA A 265 10.99 -6.68 -23.53
N ALA A 266 10.16 -6.76 -22.48
CA ALA A 266 9.87 -8.02 -21.80
C ALA A 266 9.26 -9.07 -22.76
N ARG A 267 8.34 -8.65 -23.62
CA ARG A 267 7.71 -9.51 -24.64
C ARG A 267 8.73 -10.01 -25.66
N TYR A 268 9.62 -9.14 -26.14
CA TYR A 268 10.71 -9.55 -27.05
C TYR A 268 11.67 -10.55 -26.40
N ALA A 269 11.87 -10.44 -25.08
CA ALA A 269 12.65 -11.41 -24.31
C ALA A 269 11.89 -12.72 -23.99
N GLY A 270 10.70 -12.94 -24.56
CA GLY A 270 9.90 -14.16 -24.37
C GLY A 270 9.11 -14.21 -23.06
N ILE A 271 9.03 -13.11 -22.30
CA ILE A 271 8.26 -13.06 -21.05
C ILE A 271 6.76 -12.92 -21.37
N PRO A 272 5.87 -13.77 -20.80
CA PRO A 272 4.44 -13.74 -21.07
C PRO A 272 3.76 -12.55 -20.35
N ASP A 273 3.82 -11.37 -20.95
CA ASP A 273 3.34 -10.10 -20.38
C ASP A 273 1.86 -10.14 -19.97
N LYS A 274 0.97 -10.74 -20.78
CA LYS A 274 -0.46 -10.84 -20.47
C LYS A 274 -0.72 -11.65 -19.20
N ARG A 275 -0.08 -12.83 -19.08
CA ARG A 275 -0.17 -13.68 -17.89
C ARG A 275 0.32 -12.95 -16.66
N ASN A 276 1.45 -12.26 -16.76
CA ASN A 276 2.08 -11.55 -15.64
C ASN A 276 1.24 -10.35 -15.16
N ILE A 277 0.56 -9.64 -16.07
CA ILE A 277 -0.41 -8.59 -15.71
C ILE A 277 -1.57 -9.16 -14.88
N VAL A 278 -2.19 -10.26 -15.35
CA VAL A 278 -3.33 -10.89 -14.65
C VAL A 278 -2.88 -11.41 -13.27
N LEU A 279 -1.75 -12.14 -13.21
CA LEU A 279 -1.25 -12.71 -11.98
C LEU A 279 -0.83 -11.63 -10.97
N SER A 280 -0.23 -10.53 -11.43
CA SER A 280 0.10 -9.41 -10.57
C SER A 280 -1.13 -8.82 -9.89
N MET A 281 -2.20 -8.57 -10.65
CA MET A 281 -3.46 -8.04 -10.11
C MET A 281 -4.18 -9.06 -9.23
N ALA A 282 -4.11 -10.36 -9.56
CA ALA A 282 -4.65 -11.42 -8.72
C ALA A 282 -3.92 -11.54 -7.39
N ILE A 283 -2.58 -11.49 -7.38
CA ILE A 283 -1.77 -11.50 -6.15
C ILE A 283 -2.04 -10.25 -5.32
N ALA A 284 -2.12 -9.08 -5.97
CA ALA A 284 -2.50 -7.85 -5.30
C ALA A 284 -3.87 -7.97 -4.63
N GLY A 285 -4.85 -8.55 -5.34
CA GLY A 285 -6.18 -8.83 -4.80
C GLY A 285 -6.16 -9.84 -3.64
N ALA A 286 -5.37 -10.92 -3.75
CA ALA A 286 -5.20 -11.90 -2.68
C ALA A 286 -4.69 -11.24 -1.39
N LEU A 287 -3.72 -10.35 -1.51
CA LEU A 287 -3.15 -9.62 -0.37
C LEU A 287 -4.17 -8.66 0.27
N ALA A 288 -4.95 -7.94 -0.55
CA ALA A 288 -6.03 -7.09 -0.04
C ALA A 288 -7.11 -7.92 0.68
N GLY A 289 -7.51 -9.06 0.09
CA GLY A 289 -8.47 -10.00 0.70
C GLY A 289 -7.94 -10.63 2.00
N ALA A 290 -6.64 -10.95 2.06
CA ALA A 290 -5.99 -11.41 3.29
C ALA A 290 -6.04 -10.34 4.39
N GLY A 291 -5.82 -9.07 4.04
CA GLY A 291 -5.94 -7.94 4.98
C GLY A 291 -7.34 -7.85 5.57
N ALA A 292 -8.37 -8.03 4.75
CA ALA A 292 -9.75 -8.08 5.19
C ALA A 292 -10.00 -9.26 6.13
N ALA A 293 -9.56 -10.46 5.75
CA ALA A 293 -9.72 -11.65 6.57
C ALA A 293 -9.04 -11.51 7.94
N LEU A 294 -7.80 -11.03 8.00
CA LEU A 294 -7.08 -10.80 9.26
C LEU A 294 -7.81 -9.81 10.17
N TYR A 295 -8.39 -8.76 9.60
CA TYR A 295 -9.11 -7.74 10.36
C TYR A 295 -10.43 -8.27 10.92
N TRP A 296 -11.28 -8.87 10.08
CA TRP A 296 -12.61 -9.31 10.46
C TRP A 296 -12.63 -10.62 11.25
N LEU A 297 -11.71 -11.54 10.97
CA LEU A 297 -11.56 -12.77 11.75
C LEU A 297 -10.93 -12.54 13.13
N SER A 298 -10.58 -11.30 13.48
CA SER A 298 -10.09 -10.96 14.83
C SER A 298 -11.15 -11.19 15.91
N GLY A 299 -12.45 -11.16 15.57
CA GLY A 299 -13.56 -11.21 16.50
C GLY A 299 -13.78 -9.93 17.32
N ASN A 300 -12.98 -8.89 17.09
CA ASN A 300 -13.06 -7.64 17.84
C ASN A 300 -14.04 -6.64 17.23
N THR A 301 -14.35 -6.76 15.93
CA THR A 301 -15.09 -5.78 15.14
C THR A 301 -16.29 -6.40 14.46
N GLU A 302 -17.35 -5.61 14.27
CA GLU A 302 -18.56 -5.96 13.54
C GLU A 302 -18.56 -5.26 12.19
N PHE A 303 -18.97 -5.97 11.14
CA PHE A 303 -19.07 -5.38 9.80
C PHE A 303 -20.43 -4.71 9.63
N TYR A 304 -20.41 -3.41 9.29
CA TYR A 304 -21.62 -2.65 8.96
C TYR A 304 -21.94 -2.83 7.47
N TRP A 305 -23.10 -3.44 7.17
CA TRP A 305 -23.45 -3.84 5.81
C TRP A 305 -24.46 -2.93 5.11
N ASN A 306 -24.90 -1.85 5.72
CA ASN A 306 -26.00 -1.00 5.28
C ASN A 306 -26.02 -0.70 3.76
N THR A 307 -27.20 -0.35 3.23
CA THR A 307 -27.58 -0.22 1.82
C THR A 307 -26.64 0.66 0.96
N TYR A 308 -25.90 1.56 1.58
CA TYR A 308 -24.89 2.41 0.92
C TYR A 308 -23.52 2.16 1.53
N GLN A 309 -22.96 0.99 1.23
CA GLN A 309 -21.63 0.68 1.70
C GLN A 309 -20.62 1.65 1.12
N ALA A 310 -19.96 2.40 1.97
CA ALA A 310 -18.80 3.20 1.60
C ALA A 310 -17.60 2.30 1.29
N LEU A 311 -16.76 2.71 0.36
CA LEU A 311 -15.51 2.01 0.08
C LEU A 311 -14.59 2.09 1.31
N PRO A 312 -14.00 0.97 1.78
CA PRO A 312 -13.16 0.96 2.97
C PRO A 312 -11.89 1.79 2.75
N GLY A 313 -11.68 2.80 3.60
CA GLY A 313 -10.52 3.69 3.54
C GLY A 313 -9.19 2.94 3.65
N VAL A 314 -9.17 1.83 4.38
CA VAL A 314 -7.99 0.97 4.55
C VAL A 314 -7.45 0.44 3.21
N GLY A 315 -8.31 0.23 2.22
CA GLY A 315 -7.91 -0.18 0.88
C GLY A 315 -7.14 0.94 0.15
N PHE A 316 -7.56 2.19 0.31
CA PHE A 316 -6.87 3.36 -0.25
C PHE A 316 -5.60 3.70 0.53
N ASN A 317 -5.61 3.54 1.85
CA ASN A 317 -4.45 3.79 2.71
C ASN A 317 -3.27 2.86 2.43
N GLY A 318 -3.49 1.74 1.71
CA GLY A 318 -2.42 0.93 1.16
C GLY A 318 -1.54 1.65 0.14
N ILE A 319 -2.07 2.66 -0.58
CA ILE A 319 -1.31 3.42 -1.58
C ILE A 319 -0.16 4.21 -0.93
N PRO A 320 -0.41 5.10 0.05
CA PRO A 320 0.68 5.81 0.73
C PRO A 320 1.63 4.87 1.47
N VAL A 321 1.14 3.78 2.05
CA VAL A 321 2.00 2.77 2.69
C VAL A 321 3.01 2.19 1.69
N ALA A 322 2.56 1.82 0.48
CA ALA A 322 3.42 1.31 -0.58
C ALA A 322 4.42 2.36 -1.10
N LEU A 323 3.95 3.59 -1.31
CA LEU A 323 4.78 4.71 -1.80
C LEU A 323 5.87 5.11 -0.80
N LEU A 324 5.54 5.25 0.49
CA LEU A 324 6.49 5.47 1.57
C LEU A 324 7.56 4.37 1.64
N ALA A 325 7.15 3.12 1.42
CA ALA A 325 8.02 1.96 1.37
C ALA A 325 8.85 1.88 0.08
N VAL A 326 8.66 2.81 -0.88
CA VAL A 326 9.25 2.74 -2.23
C VAL A 326 8.97 1.37 -2.87
N ASN A 327 7.77 0.86 -2.66
CA ASN A 327 7.28 -0.46 -3.11
C ASN A 327 8.16 -1.65 -2.67
N ASN A 328 8.91 -1.52 -1.57
CA ASN A 328 9.69 -2.62 -1.02
C ASN A 328 8.86 -3.39 0.02
N PRO A 329 8.61 -4.71 -0.15
CA PRO A 329 7.72 -5.46 0.74
C PRO A 329 8.15 -5.48 2.21
N ILE A 330 9.45 -5.48 2.50
CA ILE A 330 9.94 -5.43 3.90
C ILE A 330 9.72 -4.02 4.47
N ALA A 331 9.95 -2.97 3.68
CA ALA A 331 9.72 -1.60 4.14
C ALA A 331 8.22 -1.33 4.37
N VAL A 332 7.31 -2.01 3.66
CA VAL A 332 5.86 -1.92 3.86
C VAL A 332 5.45 -2.29 5.28
N ILE A 333 6.16 -3.21 5.95
CA ILE A 333 5.90 -3.54 7.36
C ILE A 333 6.05 -2.28 8.23
N PHE A 334 7.17 -1.58 8.09
CA PHE A 334 7.46 -0.38 8.89
C PHE A 334 6.56 0.80 8.54
N THR A 335 6.27 1.01 7.26
CA THR A 335 5.37 2.08 6.83
C THR A 335 3.92 1.81 7.20
N GLY A 336 3.48 0.54 7.18
CA GLY A 336 2.16 0.13 7.66
C GLY A 336 1.99 0.35 9.17
N ILE A 337 3.01 -0.01 9.98
CA ILE A 337 3.04 0.27 11.41
C ILE A 337 3.05 1.79 11.66
N PHE A 338 3.81 2.56 10.90
CA PHE A 338 3.84 4.01 11.00
C PHE A 338 2.46 4.64 10.70
N MET A 339 1.77 4.21 9.64
CA MET A 339 0.43 4.70 9.34
C MET A 339 -0.57 4.33 10.44
N ALA A 340 -0.49 3.11 10.98
CA ALA A 340 -1.31 2.70 12.11
C ALA A 340 -1.00 3.50 13.39
N MET A 341 0.25 3.92 13.57
CA MET A 341 0.63 4.83 14.66
C MET A 341 -0.07 6.18 14.50
N LEU A 342 -0.14 6.73 13.28
CA LEU A 342 -0.86 7.97 13.03
C LEU A 342 -2.36 7.84 13.33
N ASP A 343 -2.98 6.72 12.99
CA ASP A 343 -4.39 6.45 13.34
C ASP A 343 -4.60 6.48 14.87
N ILE A 344 -3.70 5.86 15.65
CA ILE A 344 -3.77 5.89 17.12
C ILE A 344 -3.52 7.29 17.67
N VAL A 345 -2.53 7.99 17.12
CA VAL A 345 -2.25 9.38 17.49
C VAL A 345 -3.46 10.28 17.24
N GLY A 346 -4.15 10.06 16.12
CA GLY A 346 -5.38 10.75 15.79
C GLY A 346 -6.50 10.52 16.80
N LEU A 347 -6.70 9.27 17.21
CA LEU A 347 -7.66 8.95 18.29
C LEU A 347 -7.26 9.61 19.61
N GLN A 348 -5.98 9.64 19.96
CA GLN A 348 -5.51 10.32 21.17
C GLN A 348 -5.72 11.83 21.07
N LEU A 349 -5.49 12.44 19.92
CA LEU A 349 -5.74 13.85 19.69
C LEU A 349 -7.22 14.19 19.90
N THR A 350 -8.12 13.40 19.33
CA THR A 350 -9.58 13.58 19.47
C THR A 350 -10.06 13.35 20.91
N ASN A 351 -9.54 12.32 21.58
CA ASN A 351 -10.00 11.95 22.94
C ASN A 351 -9.42 12.86 24.05
N LEU A 352 -8.22 13.37 23.86
CA LEU A 352 -7.49 14.10 24.90
C LEU A 352 -7.47 15.62 24.69
N THR A 353 -7.92 16.12 23.55
CA THR A 353 -7.93 17.56 23.24
C THR A 353 -9.29 17.99 22.70
N ALA A 354 -9.43 19.28 22.41
CA ALA A 354 -10.64 19.81 21.78
C ALA A 354 -10.64 19.69 20.25
N TYR A 355 -9.66 19.02 19.66
CA TYR A 355 -9.66 18.72 18.22
C TYR A 355 -10.67 17.63 17.89
N ASN A 356 -11.36 17.77 16.76
CA ASN A 356 -12.31 16.77 16.28
C ASN A 356 -11.62 15.75 15.35
N GLU A 357 -12.32 14.64 15.06
CA GLU A 357 -11.81 13.56 14.20
C GLU A 357 -11.47 14.02 12.77
N TYR A 358 -12.21 14.96 12.20
CA TYR A 358 -11.98 15.46 10.84
C TYR A 358 -10.64 16.17 10.70
N ILE A 359 -10.18 16.86 11.74
CA ILE A 359 -8.87 17.51 11.78
C ILE A 359 -7.76 16.47 11.75
N THR A 360 -7.97 15.37 12.46
CA THR A 360 -7.05 14.23 12.44
C THR A 360 -6.90 13.66 11.04
N ASP A 361 -8.01 13.45 10.33
CA ASP A 361 -8.00 12.96 8.96
C ASP A 361 -7.28 13.92 8.00
N VAL A 362 -7.45 15.23 8.19
CA VAL A 362 -6.70 16.25 7.43
C VAL A 362 -5.20 16.14 7.71
N ILE A 363 -4.78 15.98 8.97
CA ILE A 363 -3.37 15.82 9.34
C ILE A 363 -2.78 14.58 8.69
N ILE A 364 -3.47 13.44 8.79
CA ILE A 364 -3.05 12.18 8.16
C ILE A 364 -2.94 12.37 6.65
N SER A 365 -3.93 13.00 6.01
CA SER A 365 -3.94 13.27 4.58
C SER A 365 -2.76 14.14 4.14
N VAL A 366 -2.42 15.16 4.89
CA VAL A 366 -1.24 16.01 4.63
C VAL A 366 0.06 15.21 4.74
N ILE A 367 0.18 14.38 5.79
CA ILE A 367 1.36 13.52 5.97
C ILE A 367 1.49 12.55 4.80
N VAL A 368 0.38 11.94 4.40
CA VAL A 368 0.28 11.01 3.26
C VAL A 368 0.68 11.71 1.96
N TYR A 369 0.12 12.90 1.69
CA TYR A 369 0.45 13.67 0.50
C TYR A 369 1.94 13.98 0.40
N LEU A 370 2.55 14.41 1.50
CA LEU A 370 3.98 14.68 1.54
C LEU A 370 4.84 13.43 1.43
N SER A 371 4.33 12.29 1.86
CA SER A 371 5.03 11.02 1.70
C SER A 371 5.25 10.66 0.22
N ALA A 372 4.35 11.11 -0.66
CA ALA A 372 4.51 10.93 -2.11
C ALA A 372 5.75 11.67 -2.65
N PHE A 373 6.20 12.73 -1.98
CA PHE A 373 7.43 13.44 -2.34
C PHE A 373 8.72 12.69 -1.96
N SER A 374 8.62 11.54 -1.27
CA SER A 374 9.79 10.73 -0.92
C SER A 374 10.62 10.33 -2.15
N LEU A 375 9.98 10.04 -3.28
CA LEU A 375 10.64 9.78 -4.55
C LEU A 375 11.39 11.01 -5.08
N LEU A 376 10.79 12.18 -4.97
CA LEU A 376 11.40 13.45 -5.40
C LEU A 376 12.60 13.79 -4.52
N ILE A 377 12.48 13.64 -3.21
CA ILE A 377 13.59 13.78 -2.24
C ILE A 377 14.71 12.78 -2.57
N GLN A 378 14.38 11.53 -2.88
CA GLN A 378 15.35 10.51 -3.30
C GLN A 378 16.07 10.93 -4.58
N MET A 379 15.36 11.46 -5.58
CA MET A 379 15.95 11.95 -6.83
C MET A 379 16.88 13.13 -6.57
N MET A 380 16.50 14.09 -5.73
CA MET A 380 17.36 15.21 -5.32
C MET A 380 18.64 14.75 -4.61
N LEU A 381 18.53 13.80 -3.69
CA LEU A 381 19.67 13.21 -2.97
C LEU A 381 20.60 12.42 -3.90
N THR A 382 20.04 11.82 -4.97
CA THR A 382 20.82 11.02 -5.95
C THR A 382 21.41 11.91 -7.05
N GLY A 383 20.68 12.93 -7.50
CA GLY A 383 21.10 13.86 -8.56
C GLY A 383 22.29 14.74 -8.16
N ARG A 384 22.39 15.11 -6.89
CA ARG A 384 23.52 15.89 -6.36
C ARG A 384 24.87 15.18 -6.51
N LYS A 385 24.88 13.81 -6.44
CA LYS A 385 26.12 13.04 -6.68
C LYS A 385 26.54 12.96 -8.14
N LYS A 386 25.59 12.92 -9.09
CA LYS A 386 25.94 12.95 -10.52
C LYS A 386 26.64 14.27 -10.90
N LYS A 387 26.19 15.40 -10.36
CA LYS A 387 26.85 16.69 -10.56
C LYS A 387 28.28 16.72 -9.97
N LEU A 388 28.44 16.23 -8.73
CA LEU A 388 29.75 16.21 -8.06
C LEU A 388 30.75 15.25 -8.74
N VAL A 389 30.30 14.10 -9.25
CA VAL A 389 31.18 13.16 -9.98
C VAL A 389 31.55 13.71 -11.37
N VAL A 390 30.64 14.42 -12.04
CA VAL A 390 30.90 15.07 -13.32
C VAL A 390 31.89 16.27 -13.16
N GLU A 391 31.75 17.03 -12.06
CA GLU A 391 32.70 18.10 -11.72
C GLU A 391 34.08 17.55 -11.31
N ALA A 392 34.13 16.48 -10.51
CA ALA A 392 35.40 15.83 -10.15
C ALA A 392 36.11 15.22 -11.35
N ASN A 393 35.37 14.57 -12.28
CA ASN A 393 35.96 14.07 -13.53
C ASN A 393 36.43 15.21 -14.48
N LYS A 394 35.74 16.35 -14.50
CA LYS A 394 36.18 17.50 -15.28
C LYS A 394 37.47 18.11 -14.75
N THR A 395 37.68 18.10 -13.43
CA THR A 395 38.94 18.56 -12.80
C THR A 395 40.08 17.58 -13.02
N THR A 396 39.80 16.27 -13.09
CA THR A 396 40.82 15.23 -13.31
C THR A 396 41.24 15.11 -14.77
N THR A 397 40.39 15.49 -15.73
CA THR A 397 40.73 15.52 -17.17
C THR A 397 41.46 16.80 -17.61
N ALA A 398 41.49 17.82 -16.75
CA ALA A 398 42.24 19.06 -17.06
C ALA A 398 43.75 18.97 -16.82
N ASP A 399 44.22 17.92 -16.10
CA ASP A 399 45.64 17.74 -15.74
C ASP A 399 46.33 16.59 -16.49
N ILE A 400 45.77 16.09 -17.61
CA ILE A 400 46.45 15.12 -18.45
C ILE A 400 47.13 15.90 -19.58
N PRO A 401 48.49 15.94 -19.65
CA PRO A 401 49.18 16.53 -20.77
C PRO A 401 48.84 15.76 -22.05
N ALA A 402 48.61 16.49 -23.12
CA ALA A 402 48.40 15.92 -24.43
C ALA A 402 49.70 15.23 -24.90
N GLU A 403 49.81 13.93 -24.74
CA GLU A 403 50.86 13.12 -25.32
C GLU A 403 50.32 12.07 -26.28
N ALA A 404 50.85 12.14 -27.48
CA ALA A 404 50.92 11.14 -28.54
C ALA A 404 49.62 10.84 -29.31
N GLU A 405 49.48 11.54 -30.41
CA GLU A 405 48.75 11.07 -31.59
C GLU A 405 49.30 9.70 -32.01
N THR A 406 48.48 8.65 -31.88
CA THR A 406 48.74 7.38 -32.56
C THR A 406 48.37 7.54 -34.04
N PRO A 407 49.24 7.07 -34.98
CA PRO A 407 48.93 7.18 -36.41
C PRO A 407 47.71 6.34 -36.79
N PRO A 408 46.96 6.75 -37.81
CA PRO A 408 45.76 6.03 -38.25
C PRO A 408 46.13 4.63 -38.75
N LEU A 409 45.42 3.62 -38.26
CA LEU A 409 45.45 2.25 -38.78
C LEU A 409 44.82 2.27 -40.17
N ASP A 410 45.67 2.08 -41.20
CA ASP A 410 45.24 1.77 -42.56
C ASP A 410 44.54 0.39 -42.54
N VAL A 411 43.22 0.39 -42.58
CA VAL A 411 42.43 -0.81 -42.86
C VAL A 411 42.02 -0.73 -44.31
N PRO A 412 42.40 -1.74 -45.16
CA PRO A 412 41.94 -1.77 -46.55
C PRO A 412 40.41 -1.91 -46.60
N PRO A 413 39.74 -1.34 -47.62
CA PRO A 413 38.30 -1.52 -47.75
C PRO A 413 37.99 -2.99 -48.13
N GLU A 414 37.37 -3.72 -47.20
CA GLU A 414 36.75 -5.00 -47.52
C GLU A 414 35.51 -4.79 -48.42
N ASP A 415 35.48 -5.52 -49.53
CA ASP A 415 34.37 -5.57 -50.45
C ASP A 415 33.08 -5.92 -49.75
N ILE A 416 32.16 -5.00 -49.59
CA ILE A 416 30.78 -5.26 -49.17
C ILE A 416 30.04 -5.67 -50.43
N PRO A 417 29.48 -6.91 -50.51
CA PRO A 417 28.65 -7.31 -51.64
C PRO A 417 27.34 -6.51 -51.65
N ASP A 418 27.04 -5.91 -52.83
CA ASP A 418 25.76 -5.23 -53.09
C ASP A 418 24.59 -6.19 -52.86
N ILE A 419 23.80 -5.93 -51.79
CA ILE A 419 22.52 -6.58 -51.58
C ILE A 419 21.49 -5.80 -52.41
N PRO A 420 20.77 -6.43 -53.37
CA PRO A 420 19.71 -5.75 -54.11
C PRO A 420 18.62 -5.26 -53.17
N MET A 421 18.28 -3.98 -53.19
CA MET A 421 17.10 -3.46 -52.50
C MET A 421 15.87 -3.99 -53.21
N GLU A 422 15.14 -4.84 -52.50
CA GLU A 422 13.83 -5.30 -52.88
C GLU A 422 12.84 -4.10 -52.82
N GLU A 423 12.18 -3.81 -53.92
CA GLU A 423 11.23 -2.69 -54.07
C GLU A 423 10.13 -2.81 -53.02
N ALA A 424 9.94 -1.71 -52.27
CA ALA A 424 8.86 -1.58 -51.31
C ALA A 424 7.48 -1.73 -52.02
N PRO A 425 6.54 -2.49 -51.43
CA PRO A 425 5.21 -2.66 -52.02
C PRO A 425 4.48 -1.30 -52.11
N GLN A 426 3.96 -0.99 -53.30
CA GLN A 426 3.17 0.22 -53.56
C GLN A 426 1.87 0.17 -52.73
N VAL A 427 1.63 1.24 -52.00
CA VAL A 427 0.37 1.47 -51.31
C VAL A 427 -0.70 1.80 -52.32
N PRO A 428 -1.85 1.11 -52.35
CA PRO A 428 -2.97 1.43 -53.27
C PRO A 428 -3.54 2.81 -52.92
N GLU A 429 -3.65 3.67 -53.95
CA GLU A 429 -4.37 4.95 -53.90
C GLU A 429 -5.85 4.71 -53.50
N GLN A 430 -6.33 5.47 -52.48
CA GLN A 430 -7.75 5.48 -52.16
C GLN A 430 -8.49 6.34 -53.20
N PRO A 431 -9.67 5.94 -53.69
CA PRO A 431 -10.47 6.76 -54.60
C PRO A 431 -11.03 7.99 -53.87
N GLU A 432 -10.88 9.15 -54.50
CA GLU A 432 -11.51 10.41 -54.11
C GLU A 432 -13.05 10.25 -54.15
N GLU A 433 -13.70 10.37 -52.97
CA GLU A 433 -15.15 10.54 -52.94
C GLU A 433 -15.49 12.01 -53.36
N GLY A 434 -16.06 12.10 -54.57
CA GLY A 434 -16.64 13.29 -55.13
C GLY A 434 -17.82 13.74 -54.31
N GLY A 435 -17.82 15.02 -53.97
CA GLY A 435 -18.96 15.69 -53.35
C GLY A 435 -20.16 15.77 -54.29
N GLU A 436 -21.34 15.52 -53.74
CA GLU A 436 -22.59 15.99 -54.35
C GLU A 436 -23.52 16.57 -53.26
N GLN A 437 -23.93 17.79 -53.53
CA GLN A 437 -24.91 18.55 -52.76
C GLN A 437 -26.31 18.01 -53.05
N ALA A 438 -27.15 17.80 -52.07
CA ALA A 438 -28.58 18.07 -52.05
C ALA A 438 -29.13 18.00 -50.60
#